data_8a87b56d4481a2912b2d8ff3dcc9b5ff
#
_entry.id   8a87b56d4481a2912b2d8ff3dcc9b5ff
#
_cell.length_a   1.000
_cell.length_b   1.000
_cell.length_c   1.000
_cell.angle_alpha   90.00
_cell.angle_beta   90.00
_cell.angle_gamma   90.00
#
_symmetry.space_group_name_H-M   'P 1'
#
loop_
_entity.id
_entity.type
_entity.pdbx_description
1 polymer ?
#
loop_
_entity_poly.entity_id
_entity_poly.type
_entity_poly.pdbx_seq_one_letter_code
_entity_poly.pdbx_strand_id
1 'polypeptide(L)'
;LHEGESVQKPSIDKLDAAHRALWVKEYDPGSLLVRCRVPILFVNGTNDVHYVLDSYMKSYAVVPGEKQMRIQVNMPHGHPPGWAPQEIGLFIDSKCRGGAALPVPGKPEIRGDQVMVSCTSSLPLKEAKLNYTTDTGLRSKRKWTSVPAAITGNTITAPKPPAAANTWYVSVSDE
;
A
#
# COMPACT_ATOMS: atom_id res chain seq x y z
N LEU A 1 -8.20 0.81 12.61
CA LEU A 1 -9.60 1.20 12.81
C LEU A 1 -10.29 1.38 11.48
N HIS A 2 -11.55 0.95 11.37
CA HIS A 2 -12.36 1.11 10.18
C HIS A 2 -12.69 2.60 9.94
N GLU A 3 -11.79 3.29 9.26
CA GLU A 3 -12.05 4.65 8.78
C GLU A 3 -12.72 4.55 7.42
N GLY A 4 -13.71 5.39 7.16
CA GLY A 4 -14.32 5.51 5.85
C GLY A 4 -15.62 4.76 5.67
N GLU A 5 -15.71 3.94 4.64
CA GLU A 5 -16.96 3.42 4.08
C GLU A 5 -17.32 2.01 4.60
N SER A 6 -16.56 1.48 5.55
CA SER A 6 -16.80 0.13 6.08
C SER A 6 -18.19 0.02 6.72
N VAL A 7 -18.92 -1.03 6.36
CA VAL A 7 -20.24 -1.35 6.96
C VAL A 7 -20.14 -1.63 8.48
N GLN A 8 -18.96 -1.92 8.99
CA GLN A 8 -18.72 -2.19 10.41
C GLN A 8 -18.51 -0.91 11.23
N LYS A 9 -18.16 0.20 10.57
CA LYS A 9 -17.90 1.47 11.25
C LYS A 9 -19.04 1.93 12.17
N PRO A 10 -20.32 1.93 11.75
CA PRO A 10 -21.40 2.35 12.63
C PRO A 10 -21.53 1.52 13.92
N SER A 11 -21.17 0.24 13.87
CA SER A 11 -21.19 -0.62 15.08
C SER A 11 -20.05 -0.28 16.03
N ILE A 12 -18.85 -0.01 15.51
CA ILE A 12 -17.70 0.41 16.29
C ILE A 12 -17.90 1.80 16.89
N ASP A 13 -18.52 2.70 16.15
CA ASP A 13 -18.79 4.08 16.61
C ASP A 13 -19.78 4.13 17.78
N LYS A 14 -20.64 3.11 17.92
CA LYS A 14 -21.59 2.99 19.05
C LYS A 14 -20.95 2.46 20.34
N LEU A 15 -19.74 1.94 20.29
CA LEU A 15 -19.07 1.47 21.49
C LEU A 15 -18.76 2.64 22.42
N ASP A 16 -19.03 2.46 23.72
CA ASP A 16 -18.51 3.37 24.74
C ASP A 16 -16.98 3.33 24.82
N ALA A 17 -16.40 4.23 25.58
CA ALA A 17 -14.95 4.38 25.66
C ALA A 17 -14.23 3.12 26.15
N ALA A 18 -14.82 2.41 27.12
CA ALA A 18 -14.21 1.20 27.69
C ALA A 18 -14.23 0.03 26.71
N HIS A 19 -15.38 -0.23 26.09
CA HIS A 19 -15.52 -1.27 25.07
C HIS A 19 -14.69 -0.95 23.81
N ARG A 20 -14.63 0.31 23.40
CA ARG A 20 -13.76 0.73 22.28
C ARG A 20 -12.28 0.50 22.61
N ALA A 21 -11.83 0.85 23.82
CA ALA A 21 -10.44 0.62 24.24
C ALA A 21 -10.10 -0.88 24.26
N LEU A 22 -11.00 -1.71 24.77
CA LEU A 22 -10.84 -3.17 24.77
C LEU A 22 -10.79 -3.70 23.33
N TRP A 23 -11.69 -3.26 22.45
CA TRP A 23 -11.70 -3.66 21.05
C TRP A 23 -10.39 -3.30 20.33
N VAL A 24 -9.91 -2.06 20.52
CA VAL A 24 -8.61 -1.63 19.93
C VAL A 24 -7.47 -2.49 20.47
N LYS A 25 -7.43 -2.75 21.77
CA LYS A 25 -6.38 -3.55 22.38
C LYS A 25 -6.32 -4.97 21.83
N GLU A 26 -7.47 -5.63 21.68
CA GLU A 26 -7.54 -7.07 21.40
C GLU A 26 -7.69 -7.38 19.89
N TYR A 27 -8.27 -6.47 19.11
CA TYR A 27 -8.65 -6.75 17.71
C TYR A 27 -8.07 -5.77 16.69
N ASP A 28 -7.58 -4.59 17.07
CA ASP A 28 -7.01 -3.67 16.11
C ASP A 28 -5.61 -4.15 15.69
N PRO A 29 -5.38 -4.42 14.39
CA PRO A 29 -4.05 -4.82 13.91
C PRO A 29 -2.93 -3.87 14.33
N GLY A 30 -3.21 -2.57 14.42
CA GLY A 30 -2.23 -1.58 14.85
C GLY A 30 -1.68 -1.83 16.25
N SER A 31 -2.51 -2.38 17.16
CA SER A 31 -2.07 -2.73 18.52
C SER A 31 -1.21 -4.00 18.58
N LEU A 32 -1.36 -4.89 17.61
CA LEU A 32 -0.68 -6.19 17.57
C LEU A 32 0.60 -6.13 16.72
N LEU A 33 0.54 -5.42 15.59
CA LEU A 33 1.61 -5.32 14.60
C LEU A 33 2.89 -4.67 15.14
N VAL A 34 2.80 -3.84 16.16
CA VAL A 34 3.98 -3.24 16.83
C VAL A 34 4.95 -4.29 17.41
N ARG A 35 4.48 -5.51 17.61
CA ARG A 35 5.28 -6.63 18.14
C ARG A 35 5.65 -7.64 17.07
N CYS A 36 5.18 -7.46 15.84
CA CYS A 36 5.45 -8.40 14.75
C CYS A 36 6.92 -8.38 14.37
N ARG A 37 7.53 -9.55 14.26
CA ARG A 37 8.95 -9.72 13.88
C ARG A 37 9.13 -10.56 12.62
N VAL A 38 8.05 -11.13 12.10
CA VAL A 38 8.09 -11.87 10.83
C VAL A 38 7.96 -10.91 9.65
N PRO A 39 8.54 -11.21 8.49
CA PRO A 39 8.34 -10.43 7.28
C PRO A 39 6.86 -10.38 6.90
N ILE A 40 6.37 -9.22 6.47
CA ILE A 40 4.97 -9.02 6.08
C ILE A 40 4.89 -8.40 4.68
N LEU A 41 4.07 -9.00 3.81
CA LEU A 41 3.59 -8.36 2.59
C LEU A 41 2.18 -7.84 2.83
N PHE A 42 2.01 -6.54 2.73
CA PHE A 42 0.72 -5.87 2.75
C PHE A 42 0.15 -5.80 1.34
N VAL A 43 -1.02 -6.38 1.11
CA VAL A 43 -1.72 -6.36 -0.19
C VAL A 43 -3.02 -5.61 -0.05
N ASN A 44 -3.23 -4.57 -0.87
CA ASN A 44 -4.45 -3.80 -0.85
C ASN A 44 -4.77 -3.16 -2.22
N GLY A 45 -6.00 -2.71 -2.37
CA GLY A 45 -6.49 -1.97 -3.52
C GLY A 45 -6.71 -0.49 -3.23
N THR A 46 -6.58 0.34 -4.26
CA THR A 46 -6.91 1.77 -4.12
C THR A 46 -8.37 2.03 -3.85
N ASN A 47 -9.25 1.06 -4.17
CA ASN A 47 -10.71 1.18 -4.08
C ASN A 47 -11.31 0.21 -3.04
N ASP A 48 -10.50 -0.24 -2.08
CA ASP A 48 -11.00 -1.04 -0.97
C ASP A 48 -11.92 -0.19 -0.07
N VAL A 49 -13.14 -0.70 0.15
CA VAL A 49 -14.19 -0.03 0.94
C VAL A 49 -14.01 -0.26 2.44
N HIS A 50 -13.36 -1.36 2.84
CA HIS A 50 -13.17 -1.72 4.24
C HIS A 50 -11.82 -1.27 4.80
N TYR A 51 -10.75 -1.51 4.05
CA TYR A 51 -9.38 -1.20 4.45
C TYR A 51 -8.81 -0.07 3.59
N VAL A 52 -9.36 1.13 3.79
CA VAL A 52 -8.92 2.31 3.03
C VAL A 52 -7.43 2.59 3.23
N LEU A 53 -6.78 3.12 2.19
CA LEU A 53 -5.32 3.29 2.16
C LEU A 53 -4.77 4.03 3.38
N ASP A 54 -5.48 5.05 3.89
CA ASP A 54 -5.05 5.83 5.05
C ASP A 54 -4.88 4.95 6.30
N SER A 55 -5.88 4.09 6.59
CA SER A 55 -5.83 3.15 7.70
C SER A 55 -4.78 2.06 7.48
N TYR A 56 -4.68 1.61 6.23
CA TYR A 56 -3.73 0.58 5.84
C TYR A 56 -2.28 1.05 6.01
N MET A 57 -1.98 2.30 5.61
CA MET A 57 -0.68 2.93 5.82
C MET A 57 -0.31 3.10 7.29
N LYS A 58 -1.29 3.36 8.17
CA LYS A 58 -1.06 3.39 9.62
C LYS A 58 -0.62 2.01 10.14
N SER A 59 -1.29 0.95 9.71
CA SER A 59 -0.92 -0.44 10.06
C SER A 59 0.46 -0.80 9.52
N TYR A 60 0.77 -0.41 8.28
CA TYR A 60 2.09 -0.61 7.69
C TYR A 60 3.17 0.12 8.50
N ALA A 61 2.94 1.37 8.91
CA ALA A 61 3.93 2.19 9.59
C ALA A 61 4.38 1.60 10.94
N VAL A 62 3.48 0.95 11.69
CA VAL A 62 3.79 0.45 13.04
C VAL A 62 4.54 -0.87 13.07
N VAL A 63 4.64 -1.59 11.94
CA VAL A 63 5.44 -2.84 11.87
C VAL A 63 6.92 -2.49 12.00
N PRO A 64 7.65 -3.02 12.98
CA PRO A 64 9.06 -2.68 13.19
C PRO A 64 10.01 -3.52 12.33
N GLY A 65 9.54 -4.67 11.85
CA GLY A 65 10.31 -5.63 11.06
C GLY A 65 10.28 -5.35 9.56
N GLU A 66 10.75 -6.33 8.79
CA GLU A 66 10.71 -6.30 7.34
C GLU A 66 9.26 -6.26 6.86
N LYS A 67 8.98 -5.33 5.97
CA LYS A 67 7.65 -5.14 5.41
C LYS A 67 7.71 -4.63 3.99
N GLN A 68 6.80 -5.09 3.17
CA GLN A 68 6.61 -4.65 1.79
C GLN A 68 5.13 -4.37 1.53
N MET A 69 4.83 -3.61 0.48
CA MET A 69 3.48 -3.22 0.15
C MET A 69 3.21 -3.39 -1.34
N ARG A 70 2.09 -4.04 -1.64
CA ARG A 70 1.53 -4.19 -2.98
C ARG A 70 0.19 -3.46 -3.03
N ILE A 71 0.15 -2.31 -3.71
CA ILE A 71 -1.09 -1.56 -3.94
C ILE A 71 -1.48 -1.69 -5.41
N GLN A 72 -2.70 -2.15 -5.66
CA GLN A 72 -3.25 -2.29 -7.00
C GLN A 72 -4.30 -1.22 -7.28
N VAL A 73 -4.11 -0.48 -8.38
CA VAL A 73 -5.10 0.51 -8.84
C VAL A 73 -6.41 -0.19 -9.20
N ASN A 74 -7.51 0.39 -8.76
CA ASN A 74 -8.89 -0.07 -9.00
C ASN A 74 -9.23 -1.46 -8.43
N MET A 75 -8.38 -2.07 -7.61
CA MET A 75 -8.73 -3.33 -6.95
C MET A 75 -9.74 -3.04 -5.82
N PRO A 76 -10.95 -3.64 -5.88
CA PRO A 76 -11.94 -3.50 -4.82
C PRO A 76 -11.64 -4.46 -3.66
N HIS A 77 -12.36 -4.28 -2.56
CA HIS A 77 -12.36 -5.27 -1.47
C HIS A 77 -12.93 -6.62 -1.95
N GLY A 78 -12.25 -7.70 -1.57
CA GLY A 78 -12.74 -9.05 -1.83
C GLY A 78 -11.63 -10.10 -1.81
N HIS A 79 -12.01 -11.35 -1.52
CA HIS A 79 -11.05 -12.45 -1.44
C HIS A 79 -10.43 -12.79 -2.81
N PRO A 80 -11.22 -12.96 -3.90
CA PRO A 80 -10.63 -13.28 -5.19
C PRO A 80 -9.62 -12.23 -5.68
N PRO A 81 -9.94 -10.93 -5.71
CA PRO A 81 -8.95 -9.92 -6.13
C PRO A 81 -7.79 -9.77 -5.14
N GLY A 82 -8.03 -9.96 -3.84
CA GLY A 82 -7.00 -9.85 -2.80
C GLY A 82 -5.97 -10.99 -2.82
N TRP A 83 -6.32 -12.14 -3.38
CA TRP A 83 -5.41 -13.30 -3.50
C TRP A 83 -4.81 -13.47 -4.89
N ALA A 84 -5.26 -12.69 -5.87
CA ALA A 84 -4.80 -12.78 -7.24
C ALA A 84 -3.35 -12.28 -7.48
N PRO A 85 -2.81 -11.28 -6.71
CA PRO A 85 -1.47 -10.79 -6.98
C PRO A 85 -0.41 -11.89 -6.86
N GLN A 86 0.37 -12.10 -7.94
CA GLN A 86 1.45 -13.08 -7.97
C GLN A 86 2.57 -12.77 -6.97
N GLU A 87 2.71 -11.51 -6.59
CA GLU A 87 3.68 -11.02 -5.60
C GLU A 87 3.52 -11.72 -4.25
N ILE A 88 2.35 -12.27 -3.93
CA ILE A 88 2.14 -13.08 -2.71
C ILE A 88 2.99 -14.34 -2.76
N GLY A 89 2.93 -15.09 -3.86
CA GLY A 89 3.75 -16.29 -4.06
C GLY A 89 5.23 -15.95 -4.10
N LEU A 90 5.62 -14.93 -4.87
CA LEU A 90 7.01 -14.48 -4.98
C LEU A 90 7.58 -14.05 -3.64
N PHE A 91 6.81 -13.32 -2.83
CA PHE A 91 7.21 -12.93 -1.48
C PHE A 91 7.46 -14.16 -0.59
N ILE A 92 6.53 -15.11 -0.57
CA ILE A 92 6.68 -16.37 0.20
C ILE A 92 7.94 -17.13 -0.26
N ASP A 93 8.13 -17.26 -1.56
CA ASP A 93 9.28 -17.96 -2.13
C ASP A 93 10.60 -17.26 -1.75
N SER A 94 10.65 -15.93 -1.77
CA SER A 94 11.82 -15.18 -1.36
C SER A 94 12.18 -15.38 0.12
N LYS A 95 11.19 -15.60 0.99
CA LYS A 95 11.42 -15.78 2.43
C LYS A 95 11.64 -17.24 2.85
N CYS A 96 11.07 -18.18 2.11
CA CYS A 96 11.02 -19.59 2.53
C CYS A 96 11.81 -20.53 1.62
N ARG A 97 12.11 -20.13 0.38
CA ARG A 97 12.69 -21.03 -0.65
C ARG A 97 13.89 -20.45 -1.40
N GLY A 98 14.39 -19.29 -0.99
CA GLY A 98 15.53 -18.65 -1.64
C GLY A 98 15.23 -18.02 -3.01
N GLY A 99 13.97 -17.72 -3.29
CA GLY A 99 13.55 -16.97 -4.48
C GLY A 99 14.05 -15.52 -4.47
N ALA A 100 13.99 -14.85 -5.61
CA ALA A 100 14.35 -13.44 -5.74
C ALA A 100 13.43 -12.58 -4.84
N ALA A 101 14.02 -11.58 -4.19
CA ALA A 101 13.25 -10.63 -3.39
C ALA A 101 12.51 -9.64 -4.30
N LEU A 102 11.28 -9.29 -3.93
CA LEU A 102 10.53 -8.23 -4.62
C LEU A 102 11.29 -6.89 -4.54
N PRO A 103 11.15 -6.01 -5.55
CA PRO A 103 11.78 -4.71 -5.54
C PRO A 103 11.27 -3.85 -4.36
N VAL A 104 12.19 -3.11 -3.75
CA VAL A 104 11.91 -2.25 -2.59
C VAL A 104 12.14 -0.79 -3.00
N PRO A 105 11.10 -0.06 -3.35
CA PRO A 105 11.21 1.37 -3.62
C PRO A 105 11.50 2.14 -2.33
N GLY A 106 12.43 3.08 -2.42
CA GLY A 106 12.74 4.01 -1.35
C GLY A 106 11.67 5.10 -1.21
N LYS A 107 11.93 6.06 -0.32
CA LYS A 107 11.04 7.20 -0.14
C LYS A 107 11.07 8.10 -1.39
N PRO A 108 9.90 8.47 -1.96
CA PRO A 108 9.85 9.43 -3.07
C PRO A 108 10.37 10.81 -2.67
N GLU A 109 11.16 11.42 -3.54
CA GLU A 109 11.64 12.79 -3.41
C GLU A 109 11.12 13.63 -4.58
N ILE A 110 10.57 14.81 -4.28
CA ILE A 110 10.17 15.78 -5.31
C ILE A 110 11.35 16.70 -5.59
N ARG A 111 11.81 16.73 -6.84
CA ARG A 111 12.89 17.61 -7.32
C ARG A 111 12.42 18.37 -8.55
N GLY A 112 12.10 19.68 -8.35
CA GLY A 112 11.47 20.50 -9.40
C GLY A 112 10.12 19.92 -9.83
N ASP A 113 10.01 19.59 -11.11
CA ASP A 113 8.80 19.02 -11.71
C ASP A 113 8.82 17.49 -11.83
N GLN A 114 9.70 16.84 -11.07
CA GLN A 114 9.85 15.39 -11.09
C GLN A 114 9.74 14.79 -9.69
N VAL A 115 9.32 13.52 -9.66
CA VAL A 115 9.43 12.62 -8.52
C VAL A 115 10.55 11.64 -8.81
N MET A 116 11.49 11.51 -7.91
CA MET A 116 12.59 10.54 -7.98
C MET A 116 12.45 9.51 -6.87
N VAL A 117 12.66 8.23 -7.21
CA VAL A 117 12.63 7.11 -6.27
C VAL A 117 13.82 6.22 -6.54
N SER A 118 14.68 6.00 -5.56
CA SER A 118 15.66 4.92 -5.60
C SER A 118 14.96 3.59 -5.30
N CYS A 119 15.37 2.52 -5.97
CA CYS A 119 14.82 1.19 -5.76
C CYS A 119 15.93 0.19 -5.50
N THR A 120 15.78 -0.67 -4.51
CA THR A 120 16.63 -1.83 -4.32
C THR A 120 15.95 -3.04 -4.96
N SER A 121 16.62 -3.69 -5.92
CA SER A 121 16.10 -4.90 -6.54
C SER A 121 17.28 -5.84 -6.85
N SER A 122 17.02 -7.14 -6.76
CA SER A 122 17.97 -8.20 -7.18
C SER A 122 17.83 -8.53 -8.67
N LEU A 123 16.74 -8.11 -9.30
CA LEU A 123 16.46 -8.29 -10.72
C LEU A 123 16.38 -6.93 -11.42
N PRO A 124 16.55 -6.88 -12.75
CA PRO A 124 16.34 -5.65 -13.52
C PRO A 124 14.91 -5.12 -13.34
N LEU A 125 14.78 -3.83 -13.11
CA LEU A 125 13.46 -3.18 -13.06
C LEU A 125 12.85 -3.14 -14.46
N LYS A 126 11.56 -3.49 -14.57
CA LYS A 126 10.85 -3.65 -15.84
C LYS A 126 9.86 -2.54 -16.12
N GLU A 127 9.02 -2.22 -15.15
CA GLU A 127 7.99 -1.19 -15.30
C GLU A 127 7.89 -0.36 -14.02
N ALA A 128 7.67 0.95 -14.20
CA ALA A 128 7.33 1.84 -13.09
C ALA A 128 6.23 2.81 -13.51
N LYS A 129 5.38 3.19 -12.56
CA LYS A 129 4.27 4.14 -12.78
C LYS A 129 4.11 5.08 -11.60
N LEU A 130 3.81 6.34 -11.88
CA LEU A 130 3.20 7.25 -10.93
C LEU A 130 1.68 7.03 -10.97
N ASN A 131 1.09 6.71 -9.82
CA ASN A 131 -0.35 6.55 -9.67
C ASN A 131 -0.87 7.66 -8.77
N TYR A 132 -1.93 8.36 -9.18
CA TYR A 132 -2.50 9.44 -8.39
C TYR A 132 -4.02 9.56 -8.59
N THR A 133 -4.66 10.24 -7.65
CA THR A 133 -6.06 10.65 -7.77
C THR A 133 -6.25 12.09 -7.33
N THR A 134 -7.15 12.79 -8.02
CA THR A 134 -7.63 14.14 -7.66
C THR A 134 -9.02 14.08 -7.03
N ASP A 135 -9.67 12.91 -7.04
CA ASP A 135 -11.02 12.75 -6.50
C ASP A 135 -11.04 12.87 -4.97
N THR A 136 -11.98 13.65 -4.46
CA THR A 136 -12.21 13.88 -3.02
C THR A 136 -13.39 13.10 -2.47
N GLY A 137 -14.17 12.43 -3.33
CA GLY A 137 -15.34 11.63 -2.97
C GLY A 137 -15.00 10.33 -2.23
N LEU A 138 -16.00 9.45 -2.18
CA LEU A 138 -15.87 8.12 -1.56
C LEU A 138 -14.65 7.37 -2.10
N ARG A 139 -13.81 6.84 -1.22
CA ARG A 139 -12.54 6.20 -1.60
C ARG A 139 -12.73 5.02 -2.54
N SER A 140 -13.79 4.22 -2.31
CA SER A 140 -14.14 3.08 -3.17
C SER A 140 -14.57 3.47 -4.59
N LYS A 141 -14.90 4.74 -4.82
CA LYS A 141 -15.37 5.27 -6.13
C LYS A 141 -14.34 6.17 -6.81
N ARG A 142 -13.21 6.47 -6.17
CA ARG A 142 -12.20 7.35 -6.74
C ARG A 142 -11.64 6.77 -8.03
N LYS A 143 -11.47 7.65 -9.00
CA LYS A 143 -10.76 7.35 -10.25
C LYS A 143 -9.27 7.61 -10.05
N TRP A 144 -8.47 6.69 -10.50
CA TRP A 144 -7.02 6.77 -10.45
C TRP A 144 -6.44 6.93 -11.84
N THR A 145 -5.42 7.73 -11.93
CA THR A 145 -4.61 7.91 -13.13
C THR A 145 -3.25 7.29 -12.91
N SER A 146 -2.78 6.50 -13.88
CA SER A 146 -1.45 5.90 -13.89
C SER A 146 -0.66 6.48 -15.05
N VAL A 147 0.50 7.05 -14.77
CA VAL A 147 1.41 7.64 -15.74
C VAL A 147 2.72 6.84 -15.74
N PRO A 148 3.24 6.44 -16.92
CA PRO A 148 4.52 5.76 -16.99
C PRO A 148 5.65 6.59 -16.36
N ALA A 149 6.58 5.91 -15.69
CA ALA A 149 7.80 6.48 -15.14
C ALA A 149 9.02 5.91 -15.85
N ALA A 150 10.05 6.72 -16.03
CA ALA A 150 11.31 6.27 -16.60
C ALA A 150 12.13 5.50 -15.56
N ILE A 151 12.84 4.47 -16.02
CA ILE A 151 13.78 3.69 -15.21
C ILE A 151 15.17 3.87 -15.77
N THR A 152 16.14 4.24 -14.92
CA THR A 152 17.56 4.32 -15.25
C THR A 152 18.34 3.61 -14.16
N GLY A 153 18.80 2.39 -14.45
CA GLY A 153 19.36 1.51 -13.44
C GLY A 153 18.35 1.28 -12.32
N ASN A 154 18.70 1.63 -11.11
CA ASN A 154 17.84 1.50 -9.93
C ASN A 154 17.14 2.82 -9.54
N THR A 155 17.08 3.79 -10.43
CA THR A 155 16.40 5.07 -10.22
C THR A 155 15.15 5.16 -11.08
N ILE A 156 14.03 5.48 -10.46
CA ILE A 156 12.74 5.72 -11.09
C ILE A 156 12.51 7.23 -11.11
N THR A 157 12.14 7.76 -12.27
CA THR A 157 11.82 9.18 -12.45
C THR A 157 10.44 9.30 -13.07
N ALA A 158 9.54 10.00 -12.42
CA ALA A 158 8.18 10.28 -12.88
C ALA A 158 7.92 11.78 -12.92
N PRO A 159 6.96 12.26 -13.73
CA PRO A 159 6.49 13.63 -13.60
C PRO A 159 5.90 13.87 -12.20
N LYS A 160 6.03 15.10 -11.70
CA LYS A 160 5.36 15.49 -10.45
C LYS A 160 3.85 15.34 -10.59
N PRO A 161 3.15 14.76 -9.59
CA PRO A 161 1.70 14.69 -9.63
C PRO A 161 1.08 16.08 -9.72
N PRO A 162 -0.08 16.24 -10.35
CA PRO A 162 -0.78 17.52 -10.42
C PRO A 162 -1.00 18.12 -9.02
N ALA A 163 -1.01 19.44 -8.90
CA ALA A 163 -1.23 20.13 -7.62
C ALA A 163 -2.57 19.75 -6.96
N ALA A 164 -3.56 19.35 -7.75
CA ALA A 164 -4.86 18.86 -7.28
C ALA A 164 -4.81 17.40 -6.78
N ALA A 165 -3.73 16.66 -6.98
CA ALA A 165 -3.61 15.29 -6.50
C ALA A 165 -3.58 15.28 -4.97
N ASN A 166 -4.53 14.59 -4.37
CA ASN A 166 -4.63 14.44 -2.91
C ASN A 166 -3.98 13.16 -2.40
N THR A 167 -3.77 12.19 -3.27
CA THR A 167 -3.10 10.92 -2.95
C THR A 167 -2.33 10.46 -4.18
N TRP A 168 -1.09 10.01 -3.96
CA TRP A 168 -0.26 9.46 -5.03
C TRP A 168 0.80 8.51 -4.48
N TYR A 169 1.28 7.61 -5.33
CA TYR A 169 2.40 6.70 -5.04
C TYR A 169 3.09 6.27 -6.34
N VAL A 170 4.31 5.78 -6.20
CA VAL A 170 5.04 5.14 -7.30
C VAL A 170 4.99 3.64 -7.12
N SER A 171 4.59 2.92 -8.16
CA SER A 171 4.68 1.46 -8.25
C SER A 171 5.82 1.05 -9.17
N VAL A 172 6.42 -0.10 -8.90
CA VAL A 172 7.52 -0.68 -9.67
C VAL A 172 7.37 -2.19 -9.72
N SER A 173 7.76 -2.78 -10.84
CA SER A 173 7.95 -4.22 -11.00
C SER A 173 9.31 -4.52 -11.61
N ASP A 174 9.83 -5.72 -11.35
CA ASP A 174 11.01 -6.33 -11.98
C ASP A 174 10.62 -7.47 -12.92
N GLU A 175 11.61 -8.18 -13.43
CA GLU A 175 11.43 -9.32 -14.35
C GLU A 175 10.95 -10.60 -13.64
#